data_9e10e9434820f96ea9657c316ce9ed91
#
_entry.id   9e10e9434820f96ea9657c316ce9ed91
#
_cell.length_a   1.000
_cell.length_b   1.000
_cell.length_c   1.000
_cell.angle_alpha   90.00
_cell.angle_beta   90.00
_cell.angle_gamma   90.00
#
_symmetry.space_group_name_H-M   'P 1'
#
loop_
_entity.id
_entity.type
_entity.pdbx_description
1 polymer ?
#
loop_
_entity_poly.entity_id
_entity_poly.type
_entity_poly.pdbx_seq_one_letter_code
_entity_poly.pdbx_strand_id
1 'polypeptide(L)'
;MRQPAFLDQSLFVGLAQKAAESPRGRQHHNFHQMEEPCHRMAVGLQPATYIPPHRHLSDDKAEVLIVLKGRLGLLIFDDLGQVTDKRVLQAGGECLGVDLVPGTYHGLVVLEADSVMFECKAGPCRPVGEGEHAHWAPREGEAAVAEYHAWMRAQFD
;
A
#
# COMPACT_ATOMS: atom_id res chain seq x y z
N MET A 1 25.97 -3.99 -15.78
CA MET A 1 24.89 -3.07 -16.15
C MET A 1 23.56 -3.73 -15.80
N ARG A 2 22.65 -3.05 -15.07
CA ARG A 2 21.35 -3.61 -14.71
C ARG A 2 20.47 -3.69 -15.97
N GLN A 3 19.84 -4.83 -16.20
CA GLN A 3 18.94 -5.01 -17.35
C GLN A 3 17.57 -4.38 -17.07
N PRO A 4 16.87 -3.91 -18.12
CA PRO A 4 15.46 -3.51 -17.97
C PRO A 4 14.62 -4.64 -17.39
N ALA A 5 13.68 -4.28 -16.50
CA ALA A 5 12.69 -5.20 -15.94
C ALA A 5 11.30 -4.85 -16.46
N PHE A 6 10.48 -5.85 -16.71
CA PHE A 6 9.13 -5.67 -17.24
C PHE A 6 8.08 -5.93 -16.13
N LEU A 7 7.04 -5.11 -16.12
CA LEU A 7 5.85 -5.33 -15.30
C LEU A 7 4.86 -6.15 -16.14
N ASP A 8 4.98 -7.46 -16.10
CA ASP A 8 4.19 -8.39 -16.92
C ASP A 8 3.38 -9.39 -16.07
N GLN A 9 2.57 -10.18 -16.72
CA GLN A 9 1.72 -11.17 -16.05
C GLN A 9 2.53 -12.24 -15.29
N SER A 10 3.74 -12.57 -15.75
CA SER A 10 4.61 -13.54 -15.06
C SER A 10 5.05 -12.98 -13.70
N LEU A 11 5.44 -11.71 -13.65
CA LEU A 11 5.76 -11.03 -12.40
C LEU A 11 4.53 -10.98 -11.47
N PHE A 12 3.35 -10.64 -12.00
CA PHE A 12 2.15 -10.50 -11.18
C PHE A 12 1.70 -11.84 -10.57
N VAL A 13 1.72 -12.92 -11.34
CA VAL A 13 1.42 -14.26 -10.83
C VAL A 13 2.41 -14.67 -9.75
N GLY A 14 3.70 -14.47 -9.99
CA GLY A 14 4.74 -14.79 -9.01
C GLY A 14 4.63 -13.98 -7.71
N LEU A 15 4.25 -12.70 -7.80
CA LEU A 15 4.01 -11.86 -6.62
C LEU A 15 2.77 -12.29 -5.84
N ALA A 16 1.67 -12.59 -6.52
CA ALA A 16 0.43 -13.06 -5.90
C ALA A 16 0.65 -14.37 -5.14
N GLN A 17 1.36 -15.32 -5.76
CA GLN A 17 1.70 -16.60 -5.13
C GLN A 17 2.55 -16.40 -3.87
N LYS A 18 3.63 -15.64 -3.95
CA LYS A 18 4.49 -15.35 -2.80
C LYS A 18 3.77 -14.58 -1.70
N ALA A 19 2.85 -13.68 -2.06
CA ALA A 19 2.00 -12.98 -1.10
C ALA A 19 1.06 -13.95 -0.37
N ALA A 20 0.49 -14.94 -1.07
CA ALA A 20 -0.36 -15.96 -0.47
C ALA A 20 0.41 -16.86 0.51
N GLU A 21 1.68 -17.12 0.26
CA GLU A 21 2.58 -17.90 1.13
C GLU A 21 3.15 -17.07 2.29
N SER A 22 3.06 -15.74 2.21
CA SER A 22 3.59 -14.83 3.22
C SER A 22 2.66 -14.75 4.44
N PRO A 23 3.17 -14.85 5.67
CA PRO A 23 2.36 -14.67 6.88
C PRO A 23 1.76 -13.25 7.00
N ARG A 24 2.32 -12.26 6.28
CA ARG A 24 1.81 -10.90 6.21
C ARG A 24 0.82 -10.67 5.06
N GLY A 25 0.55 -11.68 4.21
CA GLY A 25 -0.32 -11.56 3.04
C GLY A 25 0.19 -10.61 1.97
N ARG A 26 1.50 -10.28 1.94
CA ARG A 26 2.09 -9.37 0.95
C ARG A 26 3.52 -9.71 0.60
N GLN A 27 3.90 -9.37 -0.64
CA GLN A 27 5.26 -9.55 -1.17
C GLN A 27 5.66 -8.36 -2.03
N HIS A 28 6.80 -7.75 -1.69
CA HIS A 28 7.40 -6.66 -2.47
C HIS A 28 8.39 -7.19 -3.51
N HIS A 29 8.43 -6.54 -4.66
CA HIS A 29 9.47 -6.66 -5.66
C HIS A 29 10.03 -5.27 -5.96
N ASN A 30 11.23 -4.99 -5.44
CA ASN A 30 11.88 -3.70 -5.59
C ASN A 30 12.65 -3.63 -6.90
N PHE A 31 12.37 -2.61 -7.71
CA PHE A 31 13.13 -2.26 -8.91
C PHE A 31 14.30 -1.32 -8.62
N HIS A 32 14.56 -1.04 -7.36
CA HIS A 32 15.56 -0.09 -6.87
C HIS A 32 16.42 -0.72 -5.78
N GLN A 33 17.59 -0.13 -5.54
CA GLN A 33 18.34 -0.33 -4.30
C GLN A 33 17.83 0.67 -3.25
N MET A 34 17.98 0.35 -1.96
CA MET A 34 17.41 1.14 -0.87
C MET A 34 17.99 2.57 -0.78
N GLU A 35 19.18 2.77 -1.34
CA GLU A 35 19.90 4.05 -1.38
C GLU A 35 19.54 4.92 -2.59
N GLU A 36 18.83 4.36 -3.58
CA GLU A 36 18.45 5.12 -4.79
C GLU A 36 17.48 6.26 -4.43
N PRO A 37 17.54 7.39 -5.16
CA PRO A 37 16.70 8.55 -4.89
C PRO A 37 15.25 8.37 -5.36
N CYS A 38 14.94 7.33 -6.12
CA CYS A 38 13.60 7.02 -6.59
C CYS A 38 13.30 5.55 -6.33
N HIS A 39 12.39 5.29 -5.40
CA HIS A 39 11.91 3.97 -5.08
C HIS A 39 10.75 3.57 -6.00
N ARG A 40 10.81 2.38 -6.54
CA ARG A 40 9.84 1.82 -7.50
C ARG A 40 9.66 0.36 -7.14
N MET A 41 8.44 -0.02 -6.80
CA MET A 41 8.17 -1.40 -6.40
C MET A 41 6.80 -1.89 -6.89
N ALA A 42 6.72 -3.16 -7.19
CA ALA A 42 5.46 -3.88 -7.35
C ALA A 42 5.18 -4.66 -6.07
N VAL A 43 3.95 -4.67 -5.60
CA VAL A 43 3.55 -5.35 -4.37
C VAL A 43 2.38 -6.26 -4.66
N GLY A 44 2.57 -7.57 -4.46
CA GLY A 44 1.49 -8.55 -4.43
C GLY A 44 0.79 -8.52 -3.08
N LEU A 45 -0.54 -8.58 -3.08
CA LEU A 45 -1.38 -8.33 -1.92
C LEU A 45 -2.53 -9.34 -1.84
N GLN A 46 -2.78 -9.86 -0.64
CA GLN A 46 -3.89 -10.74 -0.32
C GLN A 46 -4.89 -10.06 0.64
N PRO A 47 -6.18 -10.47 0.66
CA PRO A 47 -7.20 -9.83 1.49
C PRO A 47 -6.92 -9.81 2.99
N ALA A 48 -6.09 -10.72 3.49
CA ALA A 48 -5.70 -10.77 4.90
C ALA A 48 -4.59 -9.78 5.27
N THR A 49 -3.96 -9.10 4.31
CA THR A 49 -2.89 -8.18 4.62
C THR A 49 -3.40 -6.93 5.33
N TYR A 50 -2.76 -6.59 6.42
CA TYR A 50 -3.01 -5.36 7.16
C TYR A 50 -1.79 -4.43 7.01
N ILE A 51 -2.01 -3.25 6.47
CA ILE A 51 -1.03 -2.17 6.42
C ILE A 51 -1.57 -1.08 7.35
N PRO A 52 -0.90 -0.83 8.50
CA PRO A 52 -1.37 0.20 9.43
C PRO A 52 -1.48 1.57 8.73
N PRO A 53 -2.53 2.33 8.98
CA PRO A 53 -2.61 3.70 8.51
C PRO A 53 -1.39 4.51 8.93
N HIS A 54 -0.84 5.27 7.97
CA HIS A 54 0.37 6.07 8.17
C HIS A 54 0.39 7.25 7.21
N ARG A 55 1.37 8.13 7.39
CA ARG A 55 1.69 9.24 6.49
C ARG A 55 3.20 9.38 6.33
N HIS A 56 3.62 10.18 5.38
CA HIS A 56 5.02 10.59 5.23
C HIS A 56 5.11 12.09 5.42
N LEU A 57 5.94 12.55 6.38
CA LEU A 57 6.00 13.95 6.78
C LEU A 57 7.03 14.78 6.02
N SER A 58 8.08 14.15 5.50
CA SER A 58 9.10 14.85 4.69
C SER A 58 8.46 15.42 3.42
N ASP A 59 8.72 16.68 3.11
CA ASP A 59 8.19 17.39 1.93
C ASP A 59 8.53 16.72 0.59
N ASP A 60 9.59 15.92 0.56
CA ASP A 60 10.03 15.13 -0.59
C ASP A 60 9.38 13.73 -0.68
N LYS A 61 8.47 13.38 0.23
CA LYS A 61 7.87 12.05 0.36
C LYS A 61 6.44 11.97 -0.19
N ALA A 62 6.19 12.56 -1.35
CA ALA A 62 5.01 12.20 -2.12
C ALA A 62 5.08 10.73 -2.58
N GLU A 63 3.95 10.07 -2.66
CA GLU A 63 3.84 8.66 -3.01
C GLU A 63 2.74 8.44 -4.05
N VAL A 64 3.09 7.76 -5.14
CA VAL A 64 2.13 7.36 -6.15
C VAL A 64 1.83 5.88 -6.00
N LEU A 65 0.55 5.53 -5.90
CA LEU A 65 0.05 4.16 -5.91
C LEU A 65 -0.81 3.92 -7.15
N ILE A 66 -0.55 2.85 -7.89
CA ILE A 66 -1.32 2.45 -9.06
C ILE A 66 -1.67 0.96 -8.96
N VAL A 67 -2.93 0.60 -9.13
CA VAL A 67 -3.37 -0.79 -9.15
C VAL A 67 -3.16 -1.37 -10.56
N LEU A 68 -2.28 -2.36 -10.66
CA LEU A 68 -1.95 -3.05 -11.90
C LEU A 68 -2.84 -4.27 -12.15
N LYS A 69 -3.33 -4.89 -11.07
CA LYS A 69 -4.25 -6.05 -11.10
C LYS A 69 -5.13 -6.05 -9.86
N GLY A 70 -6.40 -6.42 -10.01
CA GLY A 70 -7.36 -6.55 -8.91
C GLY A 70 -7.91 -5.22 -8.41
N ARG A 71 -8.28 -5.18 -7.12
CA ARG A 71 -8.98 -4.05 -6.49
C ARG A 71 -8.47 -3.78 -5.08
N LEU A 72 -8.25 -2.51 -4.78
CA LEU A 72 -7.90 -2.02 -3.44
C LEU A 72 -8.91 -0.96 -3.01
N GLY A 73 -9.19 -0.89 -1.72
CA GLY A 73 -9.88 0.23 -1.10
C GLY A 73 -8.86 1.18 -0.47
N LEU A 74 -8.85 2.43 -0.87
CA LEU A 74 -8.06 3.51 -0.28
C LEU A 74 -8.93 4.29 0.70
N LEU A 75 -8.42 4.51 1.91
CA LEU A 75 -8.99 5.39 2.92
C LEU A 75 -8.04 6.55 3.19
N ILE A 76 -8.57 7.76 3.20
CA ILE A 76 -7.89 8.98 3.65
C ILE A 76 -8.48 9.38 4.99
N PHE A 77 -7.61 9.76 5.93
CA PHE A 77 -8.01 10.08 7.30
C PHE A 77 -7.56 11.49 7.69
N ASP A 78 -8.29 12.06 8.63
CA ASP A 78 -7.84 13.22 9.39
C ASP A 78 -6.90 12.82 10.55
N ASP A 79 -6.41 13.80 11.30
CA ASP A 79 -5.50 13.57 12.44
C ASP A 79 -6.17 12.82 13.61
N LEU A 80 -7.50 12.72 13.62
CA LEU A 80 -8.29 12.01 14.64
C LEU A 80 -8.69 10.60 14.21
N GLY A 81 -8.33 10.18 13.00
CA GLY A 81 -8.63 8.86 12.44
C GLY A 81 -10.02 8.74 11.84
N GLN A 82 -10.69 9.87 11.56
CA GLN A 82 -11.94 9.84 10.84
C GLN A 82 -11.70 9.77 9.33
N VAL A 83 -12.47 8.93 8.65
CA VAL A 83 -12.38 8.81 7.18
C VAL A 83 -12.93 10.09 6.55
N THR A 84 -12.09 10.81 5.83
CA THR A 84 -12.43 12.04 5.11
C THR A 84 -12.70 11.81 3.63
N ASP A 85 -12.07 10.80 3.06
CA ASP A 85 -12.33 10.35 1.68
C ASP A 85 -12.05 8.85 1.54
N LYS A 86 -12.71 8.20 0.58
CA LYS A 86 -12.48 6.81 0.24
C LYS A 86 -12.66 6.57 -1.25
N ARG A 87 -11.83 5.70 -1.83
CA ARG A 87 -11.89 5.33 -3.24
C ARG A 87 -11.60 3.84 -3.44
N VAL A 88 -12.30 3.24 -4.36
CA VAL A 88 -11.90 1.95 -4.92
C VAL A 88 -10.91 2.21 -6.05
N LEU A 89 -9.70 1.69 -5.89
CA LEU A 89 -8.67 1.69 -6.92
C LEU A 89 -8.70 0.34 -7.63
N GLN A 90 -8.87 0.34 -8.96
CA GLN A 90 -9.07 -0.90 -9.72
C GLN A 90 -8.36 -0.83 -11.07
N ALA A 91 -7.64 -1.89 -11.42
CA ALA A 91 -7.06 -2.05 -12.75
C ALA A 91 -8.17 -2.06 -13.81
N GLY A 92 -8.07 -1.15 -14.80
CA GLY A 92 -9.10 -0.98 -15.84
C GLY A 92 -10.42 -0.34 -15.38
N GLY A 93 -10.50 0.10 -14.11
CA GLY A 93 -11.68 0.79 -13.56
C GLY A 93 -11.63 2.31 -13.76
N GLU A 94 -12.57 3.02 -13.13
CA GLU A 94 -12.67 4.48 -13.17
C GLU A 94 -11.46 5.16 -12.48
N CYS A 95 -10.98 4.60 -11.38
CA CYS A 95 -9.85 5.10 -10.62
C CYS A 95 -8.76 4.04 -10.57
N LEU A 96 -7.61 4.32 -11.13
CA LEU A 96 -6.49 3.39 -11.22
C LEU A 96 -5.52 3.53 -10.05
N GLY A 97 -5.43 4.72 -9.45
CA GLY A 97 -4.41 5.02 -8.46
C GLY A 97 -4.60 6.39 -7.83
N VAL A 98 -3.61 6.80 -7.06
CA VAL A 98 -3.60 8.04 -6.31
C VAL A 98 -2.19 8.62 -6.26
N ASP A 99 -2.09 9.94 -6.26
CA ASP A 99 -0.90 10.69 -5.85
C ASP A 99 -1.14 11.23 -4.44
N LEU A 100 -0.42 10.68 -3.47
CA LEU A 100 -0.51 11.06 -2.06
C LEU A 100 0.52 12.14 -1.76
N VAL A 101 0.04 13.34 -1.44
CA VAL A 101 0.92 14.43 -1.00
C VAL A 101 1.46 14.16 0.41
N PRO A 102 2.65 14.68 0.78
CA PRO A 102 3.18 14.57 2.12
C PRO A 102 2.19 15.00 3.20
N GLY A 103 2.20 14.33 4.35
CA GLY A 103 1.32 14.62 5.48
C GLY A 103 -0.06 13.94 5.42
N THR A 104 -0.44 13.32 4.29
CA THR A 104 -1.74 12.66 4.14
C THR A 104 -1.76 11.31 4.86
N TYR A 105 -2.56 11.17 5.92
CA TYR A 105 -2.84 9.87 6.52
C TYR A 105 -3.68 9.02 5.58
N HIS A 106 -3.18 7.84 5.28
CA HIS A 106 -3.83 6.90 4.38
C HIS A 106 -3.73 5.45 4.86
N GLY A 107 -4.65 4.63 4.40
CA GLY A 107 -4.66 3.18 4.63
C GLY A 107 -5.25 2.47 3.43
N LEU A 108 -4.81 1.23 3.23
CA LEU A 108 -5.27 0.37 2.14
C LEU A 108 -5.89 -0.91 2.69
N VAL A 109 -6.94 -1.36 2.02
CA VAL A 109 -7.50 -2.71 2.18
C VAL A 109 -7.57 -3.42 0.84
N VAL A 110 -7.35 -4.71 0.85
CA VAL A 110 -7.40 -5.54 -0.37
C VAL A 110 -8.82 -6.07 -0.55
N LEU A 111 -9.50 -5.63 -1.62
CA LEU A 111 -10.88 -6.00 -1.91
C LEU A 111 -10.99 -7.23 -2.81
N GLU A 112 -9.92 -7.56 -3.54
CA GLU A 112 -9.84 -8.71 -4.43
C GLU A 112 -8.54 -9.47 -4.20
N ALA A 113 -8.61 -10.80 -4.12
CA ALA A 113 -7.42 -11.64 -3.96
C ALA A 113 -6.47 -11.50 -5.15
N ASP A 114 -5.18 -11.76 -4.90
CA ASP A 114 -4.13 -11.70 -5.92
C ASP A 114 -3.99 -10.32 -6.58
N SER A 115 -4.31 -9.26 -5.83
CA SER A 115 -4.11 -7.88 -6.28
C SER A 115 -2.63 -7.54 -6.36
N VAL A 116 -2.28 -6.69 -7.31
CA VAL A 116 -0.93 -6.16 -7.49
C VAL A 116 -1.01 -4.65 -7.64
N MET A 117 -0.25 -3.93 -6.83
CA MET A 117 -0.07 -2.49 -6.98
C MET A 117 1.38 -2.16 -7.33
N PHE A 118 1.56 -1.01 -7.95
CA PHE A 118 2.86 -0.36 -8.14
C PHE A 118 2.92 0.87 -7.25
N GLU A 119 4.03 1.01 -6.54
CA GLU A 119 4.32 2.15 -5.68
C GLU A 119 5.59 2.84 -6.15
N CYS A 120 5.53 4.16 -6.25
CA CYS A 120 6.69 5.01 -6.53
C CYS A 120 6.75 6.15 -5.52
N LYS A 121 7.92 6.32 -4.89
CA LYS A 121 8.16 7.40 -3.93
C LYS A 121 9.63 7.81 -3.90
N ALA A 122 9.90 8.99 -3.35
CA ALA A 122 11.27 9.44 -3.16
C ALA A 122 12.04 8.52 -2.19
N GLY A 123 13.27 8.18 -2.58
CA GLY A 123 14.30 7.57 -1.74
C GLY A 123 15.23 8.62 -1.14
N PRO A 124 16.25 8.21 -0.41
CA PRO A 124 16.53 6.84 0.03
C PRO A 124 15.49 6.33 1.04
N CYS A 125 15.50 5.00 1.28
CA CYS A 125 14.61 4.39 2.28
C CYS A 125 14.89 4.98 3.67
N ARG A 126 13.82 5.44 4.30
CA ARG A 126 13.82 5.82 5.71
C ARG A 126 12.69 5.06 6.40
N PRO A 127 12.93 4.45 7.55
CA PRO A 127 11.85 3.84 8.34
C PRO A 127 10.75 4.87 8.63
N VAL A 128 9.51 4.41 8.67
CA VAL A 128 8.39 5.24 9.12
C VAL A 128 8.65 5.68 10.55
N GLY A 129 8.69 6.99 10.77
CA GLY A 129 8.96 7.59 12.07
C GLY A 129 7.76 7.53 13.02
N GLU A 130 7.99 7.81 14.30
CA GLU A 130 6.92 7.80 15.32
C GLU A 130 5.75 8.74 14.95
N GLY A 131 6.02 9.94 14.45
CA GLY A 131 4.98 10.90 14.03
C GLY A 131 4.29 10.57 12.70
N GLU A 132 4.74 9.53 12.01
CA GLU A 132 4.19 9.10 10.72
C GLU A 132 3.18 7.94 10.90
N HIS A 133 3.27 7.17 11.99
CA HIS A 133 2.26 6.18 12.34
C HIS A 133 1.00 6.86 12.87
N ALA A 134 -0.15 6.36 12.46
CA ALA A 134 -1.44 6.78 13.01
C ALA A 134 -1.58 6.25 14.44
N HIS A 135 -1.54 7.15 15.42
CA HIS A 135 -1.60 6.80 16.84
C HIS A 135 -2.96 6.21 17.27
N TRP A 136 -3.99 6.44 16.49
CA TRP A 136 -5.36 5.95 16.70
C TRP A 136 -5.63 4.59 16.03
N ALA A 137 -4.69 4.06 15.24
CA ALA A 137 -4.82 2.76 14.59
C ALA A 137 -3.87 1.73 15.23
N PRO A 138 -4.28 0.44 15.33
CA PRO A 138 -3.40 -0.58 15.86
C PRO A 138 -2.19 -0.80 14.93
N ARG A 139 -1.04 -1.09 15.53
CA ARG A 139 0.14 -1.52 14.80
C ARG A 139 0.05 -2.99 14.42
N GLU A 140 0.76 -3.37 13.37
CA GLU A 140 0.81 -4.77 12.93
C GLU A 140 1.26 -5.69 14.07
N GLY A 141 0.51 -6.78 14.28
CA GLY A 141 0.73 -7.73 15.37
C GLY A 141 -0.04 -7.45 16.67
N GLU A 142 -0.70 -6.31 16.80
CA GLU A 142 -1.55 -6.02 17.96
C GLU A 142 -2.90 -6.75 17.90
N ALA A 143 -3.47 -7.06 19.05
CA ALA A 143 -4.73 -7.81 19.16
C ALA A 143 -5.92 -7.12 18.49
N ALA A 144 -5.92 -5.79 18.45
CA ALA A 144 -6.99 -5.00 17.84
C ALA A 144 -6.98 -4.99 16.30
N VAL A 145 -5.93 -5.52 15.66
CA VAL A 145 -5.77 -5.49 14.18
C VAL A 145 -6.95 -6.13 13.47
N ALA A 146 -7.42 -7.29 13.95
CA ALA A 146 -8.48 -8.03 13.26
C ALA A 146 -9.79 -7.23 13.17
N GLU A 147 -10.19 -6.60 14.28
CA GLU A 147 -11.40 -5.77 14.35
C GLU A 147 -11.25 -4.49 13.52
N TYR A 148 -10.12 -3.82 13.66
CA TYR A 148 -9.84 -2.58 12.93
C TYR A 148 -9.76 -2.81 11.42
N HIS A 149 -9.10 -3.88 10.98
CA HIS A 149 -9.02 -4.25 9.56
C HIS A 149 -10.41 -4.59 9.00
N ALA A 150 -11.24 -5.34 9.75
CA ALA A 150 -12.62 -5.60 9.36
C ALA A 150 -13.43 -4.31 9.21
N TRP A 151 -13.26 -3.36 10.14
CA TRP A 151 -13.89 -2.03 10.06
C TRP A 151 -13.44 -1.25 8.81
N MET A 152 -12.13 -1.24 8.51
CA MET A 152 -11.61 -0.60 7.29
C MET A 152 -12.24 -1.20 6.02
N ARG A 153 -12.35 -2.53 5.95
CA ARG A 153 -12.96 -3.22 4.80
C ARG A 153 -14.44 -2.88 4.65
N ALA A 154 -15.19 -2.83 5.74
CA ALA A 154 -16.62 -2.50 5.75
C ALA A 154 -16.92 -1.08 5.24
N GLN A 155 -15.91 -0.21 5.10
CA GLN A 155 -16.08 1.09 4.45
C GLN A 155 -16.38 0.98 2.95
N PHE A 156 -16.21 -0.19 2.34
CA PHE A 156 -16.38 -0.46 0.90
C PHE A 156 -17.52 -1.44 0.57
N ASP A 157 -18.30 -1.84 1.56
CA ASP A 157 -19.49 -2.69 1.41
C ASP A 157 -20.72 -1.91 0.94
#